data_77de20b66995540db69fcaaf18ecce0f
#
_entry.id   77de20b66995540db69fcaaf18ecce0f
#
_cell.length_a   1.000
_cell.length_b   1.000
_cell.length_c   1.000
_cell.angle_alpha   90.00
_cell.angle_beta   90.00
_cell.angle_gamma   90.00
#
_symmetry.space_group_name_H-M   'P 1'
#
loop_
_entity.id
_entity.type
_entity.pdbx_description
1 polymer ?
#
loop_
_entity_poly.entity_id
_entity_poly.type
_entity_poly.pdbx_seq_one_letter_code
_entity_poly.pdbx_strand_id
1 'polypeptide(L)'
;YLHLKGIDLDEAIEKEVRNYYSKGLPDRMPPVDLVMILQRVLMQFGDGHADVRSTNFRLGEGEPFNPFLLGDTDGKVVAFRSDRSDLLDPKYPFVVSLDGRPIEVCIEEWIPFISAGSPQLIRRRAVGLLREVSMWRRIDGGGGFRDIERKMHRPFAVELVSKDGKKTRTLELKPTDRKPTYREWPRSESR
;
A
#
# COMPACT_ATOMS: atom_id res chain seq x y z
N TYR A 1 24.41 -5.62 -16.45
CA TYR A 1 23.61 -4.53 -15.83
C TYR A 1 23.82 -4.45 -14.32
N LEU A 2 23.82 -5.58 -13.60
CA LEU A 2 24.07 -5.63 -12.15
C LEU A 2 25.43 -5.07 -11.75
N HIS A 3 26.49 -5.45 -12.48
CA HIS A 3 27.84 -4.93 -12.28
C HIS A 3 27.96 -3.41 -12.50
N LEU A 4 27.12 -2.84 -13.38
CA LEU A 4 27.11 -1.39 -13.63
C LEU A 4 26.58 -0.56 -12.47
N LYS A 5 25.78 -1.17 -11.57
CA LYS A 5 25.21 -0.52 -10.38
C LYS A 5 26.02 -0.78 -9.11
N GLY A 6 27.05 -1.66 -9.16
CA GLY A 6 27.83 -2.03 -7.98
C GLY A 6 27.02 -2.73 -6.89
N ILE A 7 25.90 -3.36 -7.26
CA ILE A 7 25.03 -4.07 -6.31
C ILE A 7 25.40 -5.54 -6.34
N ASP A 8 25.82 -6.04 -5.19
CA ASP A 8 25.97 -7.48 -4.93
C ASP A 8 24.59 -8.03 -4.53
N LEU A 9 24.06 -8.92 -5.38
CA LEU A 9 22.72 -9.49 -5.17
C LEU A 9 22.66 -10.38 -3.93
N ASP A 10 23.70 -11.17 -3.70
CA ASP A 10 23.75 -12.11 -2.59
C ASP A 10 23.84 -11.34 -1.27
N GLU A 11 24.71 -10.32 -1.21
CA GLU A 11 24.80 -9.44 -0.05
C GLU A 11 23.49 -8.69 0.24
N ALA A 12 22.82 -8.19 -0.81
CA ALA A 12 21.55 -7.49 -0.69
C ALA A 12 20.44 -8.41 -0.14
N ILE A 13 20.35 -9.65 -0.64
CA ILE A 13 19.39 -10.66 -0.15
C ILE A 13 19.71 -11.02 1.28
N GLU A 14 20.96 -11.35 1.61
CA GLU A 14 21.36 -11.70 2.97
C GLU A 14 21.07 -10.60 3.98
N LYS A 15 21.30 -9.35 3.62
CA LYS A 15 20.99 -8.19 4.46
C LYS A 15 19.50 -8.12 4.79
N GLU A 16 18.62 -8.24 3.78
CA GLU A 16 17.18 -8.18 3.99
C GLU A 16 16.65 -9.40 4.77
N VAL A 17 17.20 -10.59 4.54
CA VAL A 17 16.87 -11.80 5.31
C VAL A 17 17.32 -11.66 6.77
N ARG A 18 18.52 -11.15 7.03
CA ARG A 18 18.98 -10.85 8.40
C ARG A 18 18.07 -9.84 9.09
N ASN A 19 17.68 -8.79 8.39
CA ASN A 19 16.72 -7.78 8.91
C ASN A 19 15.36 -8.40 9.25
N TYR A 20 14.90 -9.37 8.47
CA TYR A 20 13.66 -10.08 8.73
C TYR A 20 13.73 -10.85 10.05
N TYR A 21 14.75 -11.69 10.24
CA TYR A 21 14.90 -12.51 11.44
C TYR A 21 15.25 -11.71 12.70
N SER A 22 15.94 -10.57 12.56
CA SER A 22 16.27 -9.70 13.71
C SER A 22 15.03 -9.11 14.41
N LYS A 23 13.87 -9.13 13.75
CA LYS A 23 12.59 -8.67 14.31
C LYS A 23 11.84 -9.74 15.12
N GLY A 24 12.46 -10.89 15.39
CA GLY A 24 11.83 -11.97 16.16
C GLY A 24 10.68 -12.66 15.42
N LEU A 25 10.70 -12.64 14.09
CA LEU A 25 9.71 -13.29 13.24
C LEU A 25 9.88 -14.81 13.21
N PRO A 26 8.89 -15.61 12.80
CA PRO A 26 8.89 -17.07 12.91
C PRO A 26 10.04 -17.71 12.13
N ASP A 27 10.51 -18.87 12.62
CA ASP A 27 11.63 -19.65 12.05
C ASP A 27 11.43 -20.04 10.57
N ARG A 28 10.18 -20.06 10.11
CA ARG A 28 9.85 -20.27 8.70
C ARG A 28 9.25 -18.99 8.12
N MET A 29 9.95 -18.42 7.17
CA MET A 29 9.48 -17.25 6.42
C MET A 29 8.27 -17.63 5.57
N PRO A 30 7.12 -16.95 5.73
CA PRO A 30 5.98 -17.11 4.82
C PRO A 30 6.37 -16.73 3.39
N PRO A 31 5.85 -17.41 2.35
CA PRO A 31 6.16 -17.09 0.95
C PRO A 31 5.94 -15.63 0.57
N VAL A 32 4.93 -15.00 1.15
CA VAL A 32 4.65 -13.57 0.94
C VAL A 32 5.77 -12.67 1.46
N ASP A 33 6.37 -12.99 2.59
CA ASP A 33 7.46 -12.20 3.15
C ASP A 33 8.73 -12.34 2.30
N LEU A 34 8.98 -13.56 1.77
CA LEU A 34 10.06 -13.78 0.82
C LEU A 34 9.86 -12.95 -0.46
N VAL A 35 8.64 -12.95 -1.03
CA VAL A 35 8.32 -12.13 -2.20
C VAL A 35 8.57 -10.65 -1.91
N MET A 36 8.18 -10.16 -0.74
CA MET A 36 8.42 -8.78 -0.33
C MET A 36 9.92 -8.46 -0.20
N ILE A 37 10.71 -9.36 0.39
CA ILE A 37 12.16 -9.21 0.48
C ILE A 37 12.78 -9.13 -0.92
N LEU A 38 12.45 -10.08 -1.79
CA LEU A 38 12.96 -10.09 -3.16
C LEU A 38 12.53 -8.86 -3.95
N GLN A 39 11.29 -8.40 -3.79
CA GLN A 39 10.82 -7.17 -4.42
C GLN A 39 11.65 -5.97 -3.97
N ARG A 40 11.91 -5.84 -2.67
CA ARG A 40 12.70 -4.76 -2.10
C ARG A 40 14.15 -4.76 -2.60
N VAL A 41 14.74 -5.95 -2.75
CA VAL A 41 16.07 -6.10 -3.34
C VAL A 41 16.06 -5.67 -4.80
N LEU A 42 15.07 -6.14 -5.59
CA LEU A 42 14.97 -5.78 -7.01
C LEU A 42 14.80 -4.27 -7.23
N MET A 43 14.09 -3.58 -6.33
CA MET A 43 13.89 -2.12 -6.45
C MET A 43 15.20 -1.34 -6.35
N GLN A 44 16.24 -1.87 -5.70
CA GLN A 44 17.55 -1.23 -5.61
C GLN A 44 18.23 -1.10 -6.99
N PHE A 45 17.85 -1.96 -7.95
CA PHE A 45 18.40 -1.88 -9.33
C PHE A 45 17.85 -0.68 -10.11
N GLY A 46 16.77 -0.06 -9.65
CA GLY A 46 16.16 1.08 -10.31
C GLY A 46 15.62 0.78 -11.70
N ASP A 47 15.26 -0.47 -11.97
CA ASP A 47 14.57 -0.87 -13.20
C ASP A 47 13.06 -0.76 -13.00
N GLY A 48 12.42 0.09 -13.80
CA GLY A 48 10.98 0.30 -13.73
C GLY A 48 10.12 -0.90 -14.12
N HIS A 49 10.73 -1.94 -14.68
CA HIS A 49 10.08 -3.19 -15.10
C HIS A 49 10.37 -4.36 -14.16
N ALA A 50 11.30 -4.20 -13.21
CA ALA A 50 11.60 -5.23 -12.24
C ALA A 50 10.39 -5.47 -11.33
N ASP A 51 9.95 -6.72 -11.24
CA ASP A 51 8.79 -7.13 -10.46
C ASP A 51 8.92 -8.59 -10.07
N VAL A 52 8.63 -8.92 -8.81
CA VAL A 52 8.55 -10.30 -8.34
C VAL A 52 7.15 -10.81 -8.55
N ARG A 53 7.01 -11.87 -9.32
CA ARG A 53 5.72 -12.53 -9.56
C ARG A 53 5.72 -13.92 -8.95
N SER A 54 4.72 -14.19 -8.17
CA SER A 54 4.38 -15.51 -7.66
C SER A 54 3.02 -15.92 -8.19
N THR A 55 2.81 -17.21 -8.41
CA THR A 55 1.49 -17.75 -8.81
C THR A 55 0.40 -17.46 -7.80
N ASN A 56 0.77 -17.32 -6.53
CA ASN A 56 -0.17 -17.22 -5.41
C ASN A 56 -0.16 -15.86 -4.71
N PHE A 57 0.68 -14.93 -5.15
CA PHE A 57 0.80 -13.63 -4.49
C PHE A 57 1.26 -12.54 -5.46
N ARG A 58 0.54 -11.41 -5.46
CA ARG A 58 0.95 -10.17 -6.10
C ARG A 58 0.70 -9.01 -5.15
N LEU A 59 1.64 -8.07 -5.06
CA LEU A 59 1.43 -6.83 -4.33
C LEU A 59 0.20 -6.09 -4.88
N GLY A 60 -0.73 -5.74 -3.99
CA GLY A 60 -1.93 -5.01 -4.35
C GLY A 60 -3.03 -5.84 -5.03
N GLU A 61 -2.99 -7.16 -4.90
CA GLU A 61 -4.03 -8.07 -5.43
C GLU A 61 -4.65 -9.01 -4.38
N GLY A 62 -4.24 -8.89 -3.11
CA GLY A 62 -4.77 -9.68 -2.00
C GLY A 62 -6.01 -9.06 -1.36
N GLU A 63 -6.97 -9.88 -0.98
CA GLU A 63 -8.14 -9.50 -0.19
C GLU A 63 -7.80 -9.44 1.30
N PRO A 64 -8.50 -8.66 2.10
CA PRO A 64 -9.60 -7.75 1.75
C PRO A 64 -9.13 -6.36 1.31
N PHE A 65 -10.05 -5.62 0.68
CA PHE A 65 -9.81 -4.27 0.17
C PHE A 65 -10.53 -3.20 1.00
N ASN A 66 -10.06 -1.96 0.90
CA ASN A 66 -10.84 -0.82 1.35
C ASN A 66 -12.15 -0.72 0.54
N PRO A 67 -13.27 -0.34 1.16
CA PRO A 67 -14.53 -0.10 0.44
C PRO A 67 -14.54 1.25 -0.31
N PHE A 68 -13.37 1.84 -0.52
CA PHE A 68 -13.16 3.12 -1.19
C PHE A 68 -11.84 3.11 -1.97
N LEU A 69 -11.67 4.09 -2.84
CA LEU A 69 -10.44 4.33 -3.60
C LEU A 69 -9.65 5.47 -3.00
N LEU A 70 -8.33 5.40 -3.13
CA LEU A 70 -7.41 6.47 -2.77
C LEU A 70 -6.77 7.06 -4.02
N GLY A 71 -6.60 8.37 -4.05
CA GLY A 71 -5.87 9.09 -5.08
C GLY A 71 -4.94 10.13 -4.49
N ASP A 72 -3.85 10.42 -5.17
CA ASP A 72 -2.93 11.51 -4.82
C ASP A 72 -3.25 12.74 -5.66
N THR A 73 -3.47 13.86 -5.02
CA THR A 73 -3.78 15.15 -5.64
C THR A 73 -2.99 16.23 -4.93
N ASP A 74 -2.01 16.81 -5.61
CA ASP A 74 -1.14 17.87 -5.08
C ASP A 74 -0.53 17.53 -3.70
N GLY A 75 -0.06 16.29 -3.56
CA GLY A 75 0.56 15.80 -2.32
C GLY A 75 -0.42 15.49 -1.20
N LYS A 76 -1.73 15.55 -1.44
CA LYS A 76 -2.77 15.16 -0.49
C LYS A 76 -3.47 13.90 -0.96
N VAL A 77 -3.76 13.00 -0.03
CA VAL A 77 -4.51 11.78 -0.35
C VAL A 77 -6.00 12.05 -0.25
N VAL A 78 -6.70 11.77 -1.34
CA VAL A 78 -8.15 11.96 -1.48
C VAL A 78 -8.84 10.59 -1.48
N ALA A 79 -9.95 10.46 -0.76
CA ALA A 79 -10.78 9.27 -0.77
C ALA A 79 -12.00 9.44 -1.69
N PHE A 80 -12.23 8.45 -2.56
CA PHE A 80 -13.36 8.37 -3.46
C PHE A 80 -14.25 7.17 -3.12
N ARG A 81 -15.52 7.23 -3.44
CA ARG A 81 -16.38 6.06 -3.44
C ARG A 81 -15.81 4.98 -4.37
N SER A 82 -16.09 3.72 -4.08
CA SER A 82 -15.56 2.59 -4.87
C SER A 82 -15.97 2.61 -6.35
N ASP A 83 -17.11 3.21 -6.66
CA ASP A 83 -17.64 3.43 -8.02
C ASP A 83 -17.16 4.74 -8.66
N ARG A 84 -16.38 5.55 -7.92
CA ARG A 84 -15.87 6.86 -8.31
C ARG A 84 -16.92 7.91 -8.64
N SER A 85 -18.16 7.70 -8.25
CA SER A 85 -19.23 8.68 -8.50
C SER A 85 -19.00 10.01 -7.79
N ASP A 86 -18.30 9.97 -6.62
CA ASP A 86 -18.03 11.15 -5.80
C ASP A 86 -16.89 10.90 -4.83
N LEU A 87 -16.50 11.91 -4.09
CA LEU A 87 -15.65 11.78 -2.91
C LEU A 87 -16.33 10.91 -1.84
N LEU A 88 -15.54 10.22 -1.03
CA LEU A 88 -16.06 9.45 0.10
C LEU A 88 -16.84 10.37 1.05
N ASP A 89 -16.29 11.54 1.33
CA ASP A 89 -16.97 12.64 2.03
C ASP A 89 -16.60 13.98 1.37
N PRO A 90 -17.52 14.66 0.67
CA PRO A 90 -17.25 15.94 -0.01
C PRO A 90 -16.87 17.09 0.93
N LYS A 91 -17.27 17.03 2.22
CA LYS A 91 -16.91 18.05 3.22
C LYS A 91 -15.53 17.82 3.81
N TYR A 92 -15.07 16.55 3.84
CA TYR A 92 -13.80 16.09 4.37
C TYR A 92 -13.06 15.25 3.33
N PRO A 93 -12.53 15.85 2.26
CA PRO A 93 -12.04 15.10 1.11
C PRO A 93 -10.70 14.39 1.33
N PHE A 94 -9.90 14.85 2.29
CA PHE A 94 -8.52 14.38 2.44
C PHE A 94 -8.39 13.36 3.56
N VAL A 95 -7.68 12.27 3.28
CA VAL A 95 -7.34 11.24 4.27
C VAL A 95 -6.09 11.67 5.03
N VAL A 96 -6.12 11.61 6.35
CA VAL A 96 -4.97 11.91 7.21
C VAL A 96 -4.47 10.70 7.97
N SER A 97 -5.34 9.72 8.26
CA SER A 97 -4.90 8.47 8.89
C SER A 97 -5.78 7.26 8.50
N LEU A 98 -5.18 6.07 8.59
CA LEU A 98 -5.83 4.77 8.49
C LEU A 98 -5.55 4.01 9.79
N ASP A 99 -6.60 3.65 10.52
CA ASP A 99 -6.53 2.95 11.83
C ASP A 99 -5.58 3.64 12.83
N GLY A 100 -5.61 5.00 12.84
CA GLY A 100 -4.75 5.83 13.67
C GLY A 100 -3.33 6.03 13.15
N ARG A 101 -2.93 5.37 12.07
CA ARG A 101 -1.62 5.56 11.43
C ARG A 101 -1.67 6.71 10.44
N PRO A 102 -0.76 7.69 10.53
CA PRO A 102 -0.68 8.78 9.55
C PRO A 102 -0.55 8.23 8.12
N ILE A 103 -1.31 8.79 7.19
CA ILE A 103 -1.34 8.33 5.80
C ILE A 103 0.03 8.41 5.12
N GLU A 104 0.82 9.44 5.46
CA GLU A 104 2.16 9.61 4.91
C GLU A 104 3.11 8.49 5.35
N VAL A 105 3.03 8.06 6.62
CA VAL A 105 3.80 6.91 7.12
C VAL A 105 3.43 5.65 6.34
N CYS A 106 2.13 5.42 6.12
CA CYS A 106 1.68 4.28 5.31
C CYS A 106 2.19 4.33 3.86
N ILE A 107 2.31 5.51 3.26
CA ILE A 107 2.85 5.70 1.91
C ILE A 107 4.36 5.43 1.88
N GLU A 108 5.10 6.03 2.81
CA GLU A 108 6.57 5.92 2.88
C GLU A 108 7.05 4.48 3.04
N GLU A 109 6.33 3.66 3.78
CA GLU A 109 6.63 2.24 3.96
C GLU A 109 6.59 1.43 2.66
N TRP A 110 5.81 1.87 1.67
CA TRP A 110 5.69 1.18 0.38
C TRP A 110 6.64 1.69 -0.69
N ILE A 111 7.21 2.88 -0.53
CA ILE A 111 8.17 3.44 -1.50
C ILE A 111 9.31 2.47 -1.82
N PRO A 112 9.93 1.76 -0.85
CA PRO A 112 11.01 0.81 -1.12
C PRO A 112 10.62 -0.41 -1.98
N PHE A 113 9.33 -0.65 -2.19
CA PHE A 113 8.81 -1.78 -2.96
C PHE A 113 8.35 -1.38 -4.36
N ILE A 114 8.47 -0.10 -4.72
CA ILE A 114 7.98 0.44 -5.98
C ILE A 114 9.14 0.64 -6.95
N SER A 115 8.96 0.11 -8.15
CA SER A 115 9.93 0.26 -9.23
C SER A 115 10.20 1.73 -9.57
N ALA A 116 11.38 2.01 -10.10
CA ALA A 116 11.87 3.34 -10.43
C ALA A 116 10.87 4.18 -11.26
N GLY A 117 10.86 5.48 -10.97
CA GLY A 117 10.00 6.44 -11.63
C GLY A 117 10.24 7.85 -11.08
N SER A 118 9.48 8.83 -11.55
CA SER A 118 9.49 10.14 -10.90
C SER A 118 8.94 10.05 -9.48
N PRO A 119 9.32 10.96 -8.57
CA PRO A 119 8.79 10.96 -7.20
C PRO A 119 7.25 10.94 -7.15
N GLN A 120 6.60 11.67 -8.08
CA GLN A 120 5.14 11.71 -8.19
C GLN A 120 4.57 10.36 -8.60
N LEU A 121 5.20 9.66 -9.54
CA LEU A 121 4.75 8.33 -9.98
C LEU A 121 4.92 7.30 -8.87
N ILE A 122 6.04 7.34 -8.17
CA ILE A 122 6.33 6.45 -7.02
C ILE A 122 5.28 6.66 -5.93
N ARG A 123 5.03 7.92 -5.53
CA ARG A 123 4.02 8.26 -4.54
C ARG A 123 2.62 7.80 -4.97
N ARG A 124 2.23 8.08 -6.21
CA ARG A 124 0.93 7.64 -6.75
C ARG A 124 0.77 6.12 -6.72
N ARG A 125 1.83 5.37 -7.02
CA ARG A 125 1.83 3.90 -6.93
C ARG A 125 1.70 3.44 -5.48
N ALA A 126 2.43 4.06 -4.54
CA ALA A 126 2.32 3.75 -3.12
C ALA A 126 0.89 3.97 -2.59
N VAL A 127 0.29 5.13 -2.88
CA VAL A 127 -1.12 5.41 -2.56
C VAL A 127 -2.05 4.34 -3.15
N GLY A 128 -1.78 3.88 -4.38
CA GLY A 128 -2.54 2.83 -5.04
C GLY A 128 -2.46 1.47 -4.34
N LEU A 129 -1.35 1.13 -3.68
CA LEU A 129 -1.21 -0.09 -2.90
C LEU A 129 -2.04 -0.07 -1.63
N LEU A 130 -2.23 1.10 -1.00
CA LEU A 130 -3.01 1.24 0.23
C LEU A 130 -4.51 0.92 0.06
N ARG A 131 -5.00 0.64 -1.15
CA ARG A 131 -6.36 0.12 -1.38
C ARG A 131 -6.58 -1.25 -0.73
N GLU A 132 -5.52 -2.01 -0.54
CA GLU A 132 -5.52 -3.34 0.06
C GLU A 132 -5.26 -3.23 1.56
N VAL A 133 -6.17 -3.75 2.37
CA VAL A 133 -6.07 -3.65 3.84
C VAL A 133 -4.80 -4.31 4.37
N SER A 134 -4.37 -5.41 3.75
CA SER A 134 -3.15 -6.12 4.11
C SER A 134 -1.90 -5.25 3.99
N MET A 135 -1.89 -4.28 3.07
CA MET A 135 -0.73 -3.46 2.80
C MET A 135 -0.41 -2.48 3.92
N TRP A 136 -1.42 -1.94 4.60
CA TRP A 136 -1.18 -1.01 5.70
C TRP A 136 -1.37 -1.61 7.09
N ARG A 137 -2.05 -2.78 7.22
CA ARG A 137 -2.15 -3.52 8.48
C ARG A 137 -1.00 -4.49 8.73
N ARG A 138 -0.39 -5.03 7.69
CA ARG A 138 0.68 -6.02 7.82
C ARG A 138 1.95 -5.44 8.45
N ILE A 139 2.25 -4.19 8.17
CA ILE A 139 3.48 -3.53 8.62
C ILE A 139 3.47 -3.24 10.12
N ASP A 140 2.29 -3.08 10.74
CA ASP A 140 2.15 -2.91 12.19
C ASP A 140 2.36 -4.19 13.02
N GLY A 141 2.46 -5.33 12.37
CA GLY A 141 2.25 -6.57 13.07
C GLY A 141 3.48 -7.42 13.25
N GLY A 142 4.16 -7.31 14.38
CA GLY A 142 4.91 -8.43 14.94
C GLY A 142 4.06 -9.64 15.33
N GLY A 143 2.83 -9.76 14.79
CA GLY A 143 1.91 -10.89 15.02
C GLY A 143 2.01 -11.92 13.91
N GLY A 144 1.99 -13.22 14.26
CA GLY A 144 2.02 -14.30 13.29
C GLY A 144 0.87 -14.25 12.28
N PHE A 145 1.01 -14.93 11.15
CA PHE A 145 0.10 -14.93 10.00
C PHE A 145 -1.39 -15.08 10.36
N ARG A 146 -1.73 -15.89 11.37
CA ARG A 146 -3.12 -16.08 11.86
C ARG A 146 -3.72 -14.84 12.52
N ASP A 147 -2.91 -14.04 13.21
CA ASP A 147 -3.38 -12.78 13.81
C ASP A 147 -3.61 -11.70 12.76
N ILE A 148 -2.82 -11.70 11.70
CA ILE A 148 -2.98 -10.80 10.56
C ILE A 148 -4.31 -11.09 9.86
N GLU A 149 -4.61 -12.36 9.57
CA GLU A 149 -5.86 -12.76 8.90
C GLU A 149 -7.11 -12.31 9.69
N ARG A 150 -7.11 -12.49 11.01
CA ARG A 150 -8.19 -11.98 11.88
C ARG A 150 -8.32 -10.46 11.86
N LYS A 151 -7.19 -9.73 11.81
CA LYS A 151 -7.19 -8.27 11.81
C LYS A 151 -7.65 -7.70 10.47
N MET A 152 -7.37 -8.39 9.36
CA MET A 152 -7.69 -7.89 8.01
C MET A 152 -9.19 -7.64 7.80
N HIS A 153 -10.06 -8.48 8.35
CA HIS A 153 -11.51 -8.36 8.18
C HIS A 153 -12.22 -7.51 9.25
N ARG A 154 -11.48 -6.98 10.23
CA ARG A 154 -12.08 -6.10 11.24
C ARG A 154 -12.38 -4.72 10.66
N PRO A 155 -13.43 -4.05 11.17
CA PRO A 155 -13.62 -2.64 10.88
C PRO A 155 -12.35 -1.82 11.19
N PHE A 156 -12.20 -0.73 10.50
CA PHE A 156 -11.07 0.19 10.68
C PHE A 156 -11.53 1.65 10.60
N ALA A 157 -10.79 2.50 11.28
CA ALA A 157 -11.05 3.93 11.28
C ALA A 157 -10.33 4.62 10.12
N VAL A 158 -11.04 5.49 9.41
CA VAL A 158 -10.45 6.41 8.44
C VAL A 158 -10.67 7.83 8.96
N GLU A 159 -9.61 8.54 9.22
CA GLU A 159 -9.71 9.94 9.61
C GLU A 159 -9.56 10.83 8.36
N LEU A 160 -10.55 11.69 8.18
CA LEU A 160 -10.65 12.63 7.09
C LEU A 160 -10.51 14.06 7.60
N VAL A 161 -10.00 14.96 6.77
CA VAL A 161 -9.88 16.38 7.10
C VAL A 161 -10.56 17.25 6.05
N SER A 162 -11.14 18.37 6.50
CA SER A 162 -11.76 19.39 5.67
C SER A 162 -10.76 20.09 4.76
N LYS A 163 -11.25 20.76 3.70
CA LYS A 163 -10.39 21.47 2.73
C LYS A 163 -9.47 22.52 3.37
N ASP A 164 -9.95 23.18 4.41
CA ASP A 164 -9.20 24.19 5.17
C ASP A 164 -8.28 23.61 6.26
N GLY A 165 -8.28 22.28 6.43
CA GLY A 165 -7.47 21.56 7.42
C GLY A 165 -7.93 21.72 8.88
N LYS A 166 -9.05 22.39 9.15
CA LYS A 166 -9.43 22.79 10.53
C LYS A 166 -10.34 21.78 11.22
N LYS A 167 -11.04 20.97 10.48
CA LYS A 167 -12.02 20.01 11.03
C LYS A 167 -11.67 18.61 10.57
N THR A 168 -11.76 17.66 11.47
CA THR A 168 -11.60 16.23 11.16
C THR A 168 -12.91 15.48 11.32
N ARG A 169 -13.00 14.35 10.67
CA ARG A 169 -14.09 13.38 10.76
C ARG A 169 -13.54 11.97 10.70
N THR A 170 -13.93 11.13 11.63
CA THR A 170 -13.60 9.71 11.62
C THR A 170 -14.78 8.91 11.08
N LEU A 171 -14.50 8.03 10.12
CA LEU A 171 -15.44 7.05 9.60
C LEU A 171 -14.97 5.67 10.02
N GLU A 172 -15.88 4.84 10.55
CA GLU A 172 -15.61 3.42 10.77
C GLU A 172 -16.13 2.64 9.57
N LEU A 173 -15.24 1.91 8.89
CA LEU A 173 -15.54 1.20 7.66
C LEU A 173 -15.18 -0.29 7.80
N LYS A 174 -15.91 -1.14 7.09
CA LYS A 174 -15.61 -2.58 7.01
C LYS A 174 -14.86 -2.87 5.70
N PRO A 175 -13.83 -3.71 5.75
CA PRO A 175 -13.19 -4.22 4.54
C PRO A 175 -14.19 -4.92 3.62
N THR A 176 -13.85 -5.02 2.35
CA THR A 176 -14.64 -5.71 1.33
C THR A 176 -13.78 -6.68 0.54
N ASP A 177 -14.35 -7.81 0.12
CA ASP A 177 -13.70 -8.77 -0.76
C ASP A 177 -13.78 -8.34 -2.24
N ARG A 178 -14.60 -7.32 -2.53
CA ARG A 178 -14.72 -6.75 -3.87
C ARG A 178 -13.60 -5.75 -4.14
N LYS A 179 -12.68 -6.10 -5.04
CA LYS A 179 -11.59 -5.21 -5.48
C LYS A 179 -12.17 -3.95 -6.14
N PRO A 180 -11.95 -2.76 -5.58
CA PRO A 180 -12.32 -1.53 -6.25
C PRO A 180 -11.40 -1.31 -7.45
N THR A 181 -11.99 -1.05 -8.61
CA THR A 181 -11.24 -0.94 -9.87
C THR A 181 -11.01 0.51 -10.25
N TYR A 182 -9.75 0.85 -10.58
CA TYR A 182 -9.40 2.17 -11.11
C TYR A 182 -9.80 2.36 -12.59
N ARG A 183 -10.33 1.33 -13.26
CA ARG A 183 -10.50 1.34 -14.72
C ARG A 183 -11.73 2.07 -15.22
N GLU A 184 -12.68 2.41 -14.37
CA GLU A 184 -13.93 3.02 -14.78
C GLU A 184 -14.03 4.49 -14.33
N TRP A 185 -13.18 5.36 -14.89
CA TRP A 185 -13.56 6.75 -14.94
C TRP A 185 -14.77 6.86 -15.88
N PRO A 186 -15.87 7.51 -15.46
CA PRO A 186 -16.89 7.89 -16.42
C PRO A 186 -16.16 8.66 -17.51
N ARG A 187 -16.20 8.17 -18.74
CA ARG A 187 -15.76 8.97 -19.87
C ARG A 187 -16.60 10.24 -19.77
N SER A 188 -15.94 11.38 -19.57
CA SER A 188 -16.64 12.65 -19.74
C SER A 188 -17.30 12.57 -21.10
N GLU A 189 -18.63 12.51 -21.12
CA GLU A 189 -19.34 12.74 -22.36
C GLU A 189 -18.88 14.12 -22.82
N SER A 190 -18.01 14.12 -23.83
CA SER A 190 -17.61 15.32 -24.54
C SER A 190 -18.88 15.89 -25.13
N ARG A 191 -19.45 16.91 -24.50
CA ARG A 191 -20.41 17.81 -25.11
C ARG A 191 -19.71 18.75 -26.08
#